data_fd87375cf7c6cfe8e79dc8a9dd7b9ca7
#
_entry.id   fd87375cf7c6cfe8e79dc8a9dd7b9ca7
#
_cell.length_a   1.000
_cell.length_b   1.000
_cell.length_c   1.000
_cell.angle_alpha   90.00
_cell.angle_beta   90.00
_cell.angle_gamma   90.00
#
_symmetry.space_group_name_H-M   'P 1'
#
loop_
_entity.id
_entity.type
_entity.pdbx_description
1 polymer ?
#
loop_
_entity_poly.entity_id
_entity_poly.type
_entity_poly.pdbx_seq_one_letter_code
_entity_poly.pdbx_strand_id
1 'polypeptide(L)'
;IRVEVVPTDTGFSTRFYMLDYGEFLNKGVRGTKSNYIENSKTDYSYTNKQPPSGIIEKWIKKKGLKGRVNKKWKSAGNRGGQYITDKSFAFLIARSIKQKGIKSIGFFQKPLGIHYSLLKDNLLKELKFDIETYLTTFYRPK
;
A
#
# COMPACT_ATOMS: atom_id res chain seq x y z
N ILE A 1 9.89 3.80 4.20
CA ILE A 1 9.25 4.40 5.40
C ILE A 1 10.38 4.88 6.31
N ARG A 2 10.29 6.13 6.74
CA ARG A 2 11.14 6.70 7.78
C ARG A 2 10.26 6.87 9.02
N VAL A 3 10.81 6.55 10.20
CA VAL A 3 10.13 6.72 11.48
C VAL A 3 10.93 7.71 12.31
N GLU A 4 10.23 8.60 12.96
CA GLU A 4 10.81 9.60 13.87
C GLU A 4 10.01 9.58 15.17
N VAL A 5 10.69 9.54 16.31
CA VAL A 5 10.07 9.66 17.63
C VAL A 5 10.42 11.02 18.17
N VAL A 6 9.40 11.83 18.46
CA VAL A 6 9.54 13.20 18.95
C VAL A 6 9.02 13.25 20.38
N PRO A 7 9.83 13.66 21.37
CA PRO A 7 9.35 13.89 22.72
C PRO A 7 8.35 15.05 22.72
N THR A 8 7.33 14.95 23.54
CA THR A 8 6.32 15.98 23.78
C THR A 8 6.21 16.21 25.29
N ASP A 9 5.63 17.32 25.70
CA ASP A 9 5.48 17.67 27.13
C ASP A 9 4.70 16.63 27.94
N THR A 10 3.85 15.84 27.28
CA THR A 10 3.01 14.81 27.91
C THR A 10 3.41 13.38 27.55
N GLY A 11 4.56 13.17 26.85
CA GLY A 11 5.00 11.85 26.45
C GLY A 11 5.84 11.87 25.18
N PHE A 12 5.49 11.05 24.19
CA PHE A 12 6.19 11.02 22.90
C PHE A 12 5.17 10.85 21.74
N SER A 13 5.57 11.37 20.58
CA SER A 13 4.81 11.24 19.32
C SER A 13 5.66 10.47 18.31
N THR A 14 5.09 9.44 17.72
CA THR A 14 5.75 8.70 16.64
C THR A 14 5.21 9.16 15.30
N ARG A 15 6.09 9.66 14.44
CA ARG A 15 5.76 10.13 13.08
C ARG A 15 6.27 9.16 12.05
N PHE A 16 5.41 8.77 11.11
CA PHE A 16 5.75 7.90 9.99
C PHE A 16 5.75 8.72 8.71
N TYR A 17 6.87 8.68 8.00
CA TYR A 17 7.03 9.34 6.71
C TYR A 17 7.11 8.30 5.61
N MET A 18 6.36 8.49 4.55
CA MET A 18 6.42 7.67 3.33
C MET A 18 6.33 8.56 2.09
N LEU A 19 6.75 8.03 0.95
CA LEU A 19 6.55 8.70 -0.33
C LEU A 19 5.06 8.76 -0.67
N ASP A 20 4.62 9.79 -1.38
CA ASP A 20 3.21 10.06 -1.70
C ASP A 20 2.48 8.87 -2.32
N TYR A 21 3.19 8.09 -3.17
CA TYR A 21 2.60 6.89 -3.76
C TYR A 21 2.33 5.75 -2.75
N GLY A 22 2.95 5.79 -1.58
CA GLY A 22 2.78 4.77 -0.54
C GLY A 22 1.34 4.69 -0.05
N GLU A 23 0.64 5.81 0.01
CA GLU A 23 -0.76 5.85 0.41
C GLU A 23 -1.67 5.12 -0.59
N PHE A 24 -1.42 5.30 -1.91
CA PHE A 24 -2.17 4.59 -2.95
C PHE A 24 -1.96 3.08 -2.91
N LEU A 25 -0.74 2.62 -2.57
CA LEU A 25 -0.47 1.19 -2.40
C LEU A 25 -1.08 0.64 -1.11
N ASN A 26 -1.08 1.43 -0.04
CA ASN A 26 -1.63 1.03 1.24
C ASN A 26 -3.16 0.92 1.20
N LYS A 27 -3.83 1.96 0.70
CA LYS A 27 -5.31 2.03 0.60
C LYS A 27 -5.87 1.41 -0.67
N GLY A 28 -5.05 1.28 -1.73
CA GLY A 28 -5.49 0.88 -3.05
C GLY A 28 -6.18 2.01 -3.81
N VAL A 29 -6.53 1.74 -5.07
CA VAL A 29 -7.27 2.68 -5.95
C VAL A 29 -8.36 1.92 -6.68
N ARG A 30 -9.60 2.40 -6.64
CA ARG A 30 -10.73 1.79 -7.34
C ARG A 30 -10.58 1.94 -8.85
N GLY A 31 -10.90 0.89 -9.59
CA GLY A 31 -10.97 0.92 -11.05
C GLY A 31 -12.32 1.46 -11.55
N THR A 32 -12.36 1.77 -12.87
CA THR A 32 -13.61 2.24 -13.50
C THR A 32 -14.62 1.14 -13.79
N LYS A 33 -14.18 -0.11 -13.92
CA LYS A 33 -15.03 -1.26 -14.23
C LYS A 33 -15.11 -2.29 -13.11
N SER A 34 -14.10 -2.37 -12.29
CA SER A 34 -14.06 -3.32 -11.17
C SER A 34 -13.46 -2.66 -9.94
N ASN A 35 -13.78 -3.22 -8.79
CA ASN A 35 -13.21 -2.81 -7.54
C ASN A 35 -12.76 -4.06 -6.75
N TYR A 36 -11.59 -4.00 -6.15
CA TYR A 36 -11.17 -5.02 -5.21
C TYR A 36 -11.90 -4.81 -3.87
N ILE A 37 -12.29 -5.89 -3.22
CA ILE A 37 -12.98 -5.84 -1.92
C ILE A 37 -12.14 -5.06 -0.89
N GLU A 38 -10.82 -5.26 -0.94
CA GLU A 38 -9.86 -4.58 -0.07
C GLU A 38 -9.80 -3.06 -0.28
N ASN A 39 -10.31 -2.58 -1.43
CA ASN A 39 -10.37 -1.15 -1.76
C ASN A 39 -11.71 -0.50 -1.37
N SER A 40 -12.59 -1.20 -0.67
CA SER A 40 -13.93 -0.70 -0.32
C SER A 40 -13.89 0.59 0.51
N LYS A 41 -12.85 0.79 1.30
CA LYS A 41 -12.65 1.94 2.18
C LYS A 41 -11.73 3.03 1.60
N THR A 42 -11.29 2.91 0.34
CA THR A 42 -10.43 3.93 -0.25
C THR A 42 -11.24 5.05 -0.90
N ASP A 43 -10.77 6.28 -0.75
CA ASP A 43 -11.32 7.47 -1.42
C ASP A 43 -10.74 7.64 -2.83
N TYR A 44 -9.66 6.92 -3.16
CA TYR A 44 -8.98 7.01 -4.44
C TYR A 44 -9.69 6.19 -5.51
N SER A 45 -9.96 6.81 -6.65
CA SER A 45 -10.59 6.15 -7.80
C SER A 45 -10.07 6.69 -9.13
N TYR A 46 -9.92 5.80 -10.11
CA TYR A 46 -9.73 6.22 -11.49
C TYR A 46 -11.05 6.71 -12.08
N THR A 47 -11.00 7.87 -12.74
CA THR A 47 -12.12 8.43 -13.50
C THR A 47 -11.81 8.44 -14.99
N ASN A 48 -11.50 9.61 -15.56
CA ASN A 48 -11.25 9.78 -16.99
C ASN A 48 -9.80 9.51 -17.39
N LYS A 49 -8.83 9.86 -16.54
CA LYS A 49 -7.40 9.73 -16.82
C LYS A 49 -6.90 8.32 -16.49
N GLN A 50 -5.97 7.81 -17.29
CA GLN A 50 -5.23 6.57 -17.02
C GLN A 50 -3.81 6.91 -16.56
N PRO A 51 -3.09 5.95 -15.91
CA PRO A 51 -1.68 6.13 -15.60
C PRO A 51 -0.86 6.53 -16.82
N PRO A 52 0.18 7.38 -16.68
CA PRO A 52 1.03 7.79 -17.80
C PRO A 52 1.73 6.58 -18.43
N SER A 53 1.41 6.27 -19.67
CA SER A 53 1.97 5.12 -20.39
C SER A 53 3.50 5.20 -20.57
N GLY A 54 4.07 6.41 -20.65
CA GLY A 54 5.52 6.60 -20.77
C GLY A 54 6.31 6.13 -19.54
N ILE A 55 5.77 6.26 -18.33
CA ILE A 55 6.39 5.72 -17.11
C ILE A 55 6.35 4.19 -17.14
N ILE A 56 5.23 3.63 -17.56
CA ILE A 56 5.05 2.18 -17.68
C ILE A 56 5.96 1.62 -18.76
N GLU A 57 6.15 2.31 -19.87
CA GLU A 57 7.09 1.92 -20.94
C GLU A 57 8.53 1.83 -20.42
N LYS A 58 8.99 2.86 -19.68
CA LYS A 58 10.31 2.82 -19.03
C LYS A 58 10.45 1.64 -18.06
N TRP A 59 9.41 1.35 -17.30
CA TRP A 59 9.39 0.22 -16.39
C TRP A 59 9.42 -1.13 -17.14
N ILE A 60 8.66 -1.29 -18.23
CA ILE A 60 8.66 -2.46 -19.10
C ILE A 60 10.08 -2.74 -19.63
N LYS A 61 10.74 -1.69 -20.17
CA LYS A 61 12.12 -1.79 -20.69
C LYS A 61 13.09 -2.20 -19.59
N LYS A 62 13.00 -1.56 -18.42
CA LYS A 62 13.86 -1.89 -17.25
C LYS A 62 13.69 -3.34 -16.78
N LYS A 63 12.46 -3.89 -16.86
CA LYS A 63 12.16 -5.26 -16.45
C LYS A 63 12.30 -6.30 -17.57
N GLY A 64 12.62 -5.89 -18.81
CA GLY A 64 12.74 -6.78 -19.96
C GLY A 64 11.44 -7.48 -20.34
N LEU A 65 10.28 -6.89 -20.01
CA LEU A 65 8.97 -7.50 -20.28
C LEU A 65 8.62 -7.36 -21.77
N LYS A 66 8.01 -8.42 -22.34
CA LYS A 66 7.55 -8.43 -23.73
C LYS A 66 6.08 -8.82 -23.79
N GLY A 67 5.26 -7.98 -24.41
CA GLY A 67 3.85 -8.27 -24.66
C GLY A 67 3.67 -9.09 -25.94
N ARG A 68 2.74 -10.05 -25.92
CA ARG A 68 2.34 -10.81 -27.08
C ARG A 68 0.83 -10.71 -27.30
N VAL A 69 0.39 -10.75 -28.57
CA VAL A 69 -1.02 -10.82 -28.92
C VAL A 69 -1.54 -12.21 -28.55
N ASN A 70 -2.66 -12.26 -27.83
CA ASN A 70 -3.26 -13.53 -27.45
C ASN A 70 -3.82 -14.25 -28.71
N LYS A 71 -3.38 -15.49 -28.94
CA LYS A 71 -3.81 -16.31 -30.06
C LYS A 71 -5.32 -16.61 -30.07
N LYS A 72 -5.94 -16.63 -28.88
CA LYS A 72 -7.38 -16.93 -28.72
C LYS A 72 -8.29 -15.74 -29.05
N TRP A 73 -7.75 -14.54 -29.24
CA TRP A 73 -8.58 -13.39 -29.61
C TRP A 73 -9.01 -13.49 -31.09
N LYS A 74 -10.33 -13.53 -31.33
CA LYS A 74 -10.88 -13.55 -32.67
C LYS A 74 -10.40 -12.38 -33.55
N SER A 75 -10.21 -11.22 -32.96
CA SER A 75 -9.68 -10.00 -33.61
C SER A 75 -8.17 -10.01 -33.86
N ALA A 76 -7.45 -11.00 -33.37
CA ALA A 76 -6.01 -11.09 -33.57
C ALA A 76 -5.63 -11.48 -35.01
N GLY A 77 -6.49 -12.26 -35.71
CA GLY A 77 -6.21 -12.77 -37.02
C GLY A 77 -4.84 -13.47 -37.09
N ASN A 78 -4.07 -13.21 -38.14
CA ASN A 78 -2.73 -13.76 -38.31
C ASN A 78 -1.66 -13.16 -37.34
N ARG A 79 -2.02 -12.20 -36.51
CA ARG A 79 -1.11 -11.58 -35.53
C ARG A 79 -1.04 -12.33 -34.20
N GLY A 80 -1.84 -13.37 -34.01
CA GLY A 80 -1.84 -14.17 -32.80
C GLY A 80 -0.45 -14.70 -32.45
N GLY A 81 0.03 -14.41 -31.26
CA GLY A 81 1.38 -14.81 -30.77
C GLY A 81 2.52 -13.87 -31.15
N GLN A 82 2.30 -12.87 -32.03
CA GLN A 82 3.32 -11.87 -32.35
C GLN A 82 3.59 -10.94 -31.20
N TYR A 83 4.82 -10.43 -31.11
CA TYR A 83 5.20 -9.40 -30.15
C TYR A 83 4.59 -8.06 -30.53
N ILE A 84 4.16 -7.32 -29.54
CA ILE A 84 3.71 -5.94 -29.68
C ILE A 84 4.80 -4.98 -29.20
N THR A 85 4.77 -3.73 -29.69
CA THR A 85 5.72 -2.71 -29.28
C THR A 85 5.59 -2.39 -27.80
N ASP A 86 6.69 -2.02 -27.15
CA ASP A 86 6.70 -1.65 -25.72
C ASP A 86 5.71 -0.51 -25.41
N LYS A 87 5.58 0.46 -26.34
CA LYS A 87 4.61 1.56 -26.24
C LYS A 87 3.17 1.07 -26.23
N SER A 88 2.81 0.16 -27.17
CA SER A 88 1.46 -0.43 -27.22
C SER A 88 1.19 -1.30 -26.00
N PHE A 89 2.19 -2.05 -25.54
CA PHE A 89 2.07 -2.86 -24.33
C PHE A 89 1.88 -1.99 -23.08
N ALA A 90 2.64 -0.90 -22.95
CA ALA A 90 2.48 0.07 -21.89
C ALA A 90 1.07 0.68 -21.86
N PHE A 91 0.53 1.02 -23.03
CA PHE A 91 -0.83 1.55 -23.14
C PHE A 91 -1.89 0.53 -22.66
N LEU A 92 -1.74 -0.74 -23.04
CA LEU A 92 -2.66 -1.81 -22.59
C LEU A 92 -2.60 -2.02 -21.07
N ILE A 93 -1.40 -1.98 -20.51
CA ILE A 93 -1.21 -2.06 -19.04
C ILE A 93 -1.86 -0.86 -18.35
N ALA A 94 -1.61 0.37 -18.82
CA ALA A 94 -2.21 1.59 -18.27
C ALA A 94 -3.75 1.52 -18.30
N ARG A 95 -4.31 1.07 -19.42
CA ARG A 95 -5.76 0.87 -19.58
C ARG A 95 -6.30 -0.21 -18.63
N SER A 96 -5.56 -1.30 -18.46
CA SER A 96 -5.94 -2.36 -17.52
C SER A 96 -5.93 -1.86 -16.07
N ILE A 97 -4.91 -1.10 -15.68
CA ILE A 97 -4.82 -0.47 -14.34
C ILE A 97 -6.01 0.48 -14.14
N LYS A 98 -6.32 1.33 -15.11
CA LYS A 98 -7.50 2.22 -15.02
C LYS A 98 -8.78 1.45 -14.81
N GLN A 99 -8.97 0.34 -15.54
CA GLN A 99 -10.21 -0.44 -15.47
C GLN A 99 -10.34 -1.25 -14.19
N LYS A 100 -9.27 -1.88 -13.73
CA LYS A 100 -9.25 -2.78 -12.59
C LYS A 100 -8.93 -2.10 -11.27
N GLY A 101 -8.23 -0.96 -11.33
CA GLY A 101 -7.68 -0.32 -10.15
C GLY A 101 -6.36 -0.93 -9.69
N ILE A 102 -5.91 -0.50 -8.52
CA ILE A 102 -4.74 -1.00 -7.81
C ILE A 102 -5.21 -1.63 -6.51
N LYS A 103 -4.90 -2.91 -6.32
CA LYS A 103 -5.27 -3.63 -5.10
C LYS A 103 -4.55 -3.07 -3.88
N SER A 104 -5.30 -2.82 -2.79
CA SER A 104 -4.72 -2.45 -1.50
C SER A 104 -3.84 -3.59 -0.96
N ILE A 105 -2.63 -3.25 -0.60
CA ILE A 105 -1.71 -4.18 0.08
C ILE A 105 -1.88 -4.08 1.59
N GLY A 106 -2.25 -2.91 2.10
CA GLY A 106 -2.42 -2.64 3.53
C GLY A 106 -1.13 -2.80 4.33
N PHE A 107 0.02 -2.52 3.70
CA PHE A 107 1.34 -2.80 4.29
C PHE A 107 1.63 -1.98 5.55
N PHE A 108 0.93 -0.87 5.74
CA PHE A 108 1.06 -0.03 6.93
C PHE A 108 -0.08 -0.28 7.93
N GLN A 109 -1.32 -0.24 7.47
CA GLN A 109 -2.48 -0.33 8.34
C GLN A 109 -2.67 -1.72 8.97
N LYS A 110 -2.40 -2.79 8.22
CA LYS A 110 -2.54 -4.16 8.73
C LYS A 110 -1.56 -4.48 9.85
N PRO A 111 -0.23 -4.29 9.68
CA PRO A 111 0.71 -4.49 10.77
C PRO A 111 0.43 -3.58 11.97
N LEU A 112 0.12 -2.31 11.73
CA LEU A 112 -0.19 -1.37 12.80
C LEU A 112 -1.39 -1.83 13.63
N GLY A 113 -2.47 -2.28 12.98
CA GLY A 113 -3.66 -2.80 13.67
C GLY A 113 -3.39 -4.04 14.50
N ILE A 114 -2.54 -4.95 14.00
CA ILE A 114 -2.16 -6.18 14.72
C ILE A 114 -1.29 -5.84 15.94
N HIS A 115 -0.28 -4.99 15.75
CA HIS A 115 0.67 -4.68 16.82
C HIS A 115 0.16 -3.64 17.82
N TYR A 116 -0.86 -2.87 17.48
CA TYR A 116 -1.41 -1.86 18.38
C TYR A 116 -2.01 -2.46 19.66
N SER A 117 -2.72 -3.57 19.56
CA SER A 117 -3.25 -4.28 20.74
C SER A 117 -2.14 -4.82 21.64
N LEU A 118 -1.13 -5.45 21.03
CA LEU A 118 0.05 -5.97 21.75
C LEU A 118 0.83 -4.85 22.44
N LEU A 119 1.02 -3.71 21.76
CA LEU A 119 1.68 -2.54 22.34
C LEU A 119 0.91 -2.02 23.55
N LYS A 120 -0.42 -1.89 23.44
CA LYS A 120 -1.29 -1.45 24.53
C LYS A 120 -1.17 -2.37 25.75
N ASP A 121 -1.25 -3.68 25.55
CA ASP A 121 -1.21 -4.66 26.64
C ASP A 121 0.16 -4.68 27.32
N ASN A 122 1.26 -4.58 26.56
CA ASN A 122 2.60 -4.49 27.10
C ASN A 122 2.81 -3.18 27.86
N LEU A 123 2.37 -2.05 27.34
CA LEU A 123 2.47 -0.75 28.01
C LEU A 123 1.71 -0.74 29.34
N LEU A 124 0.52 -1.34 29.40
CA LEU A 124 -0.26 -1.46 30.63
C LEU A 124 0.43 -2.36 31.68
N LYS A 125 1.10 -3.43 31.24
CA LYS A 125 1.88 -4.29 32.14
C LYS A 125 3.06 -3.56 32.74
N GLU A 126 3.84 -2.87 31.92
CA GLU A 126 5.00 -2.08 32.39
C GLU A 126 4.56 -0.96 33.34
N LEU A 127 3.51 -0.23 33.00
CA LEU A 127 2.96 0.81 33.86
C LEU A 127 2.51 0.25 35.23
N LYS A 128 1.84 -0.90 35.22
CA LYS A 128 1.43 -1.57 36.45
C LYS A 128 2.65 -1.96 37.30
N PHE A 129 3.67 -2.55 36.66
CA PHE A 129 4.92 -2.93 37.33
C PHE A 129 5.64 -1.71 37.94
N ASP A 130 5.72 -0.60 37.20
CA ASP A 130 6.33 0.64 37.67
C ASP A 130 5.59 1.20 38.89
N ILE A 131 4.26 1.22 38.87
CA ILE A 131 3.43 1.67 40.00
C ILE A 131 3.62 0.76 41.22
N GLU A 132 3.58 -0.56 41.04
CA GLU A 132 3.81 -1.51 42.13
C GLU A 132 5.21 -1.34 42.74
N THR A 133 6.23 -1.19 41.91
CA THR A 133 7.61 -0.97 42.33
C THR A 133 7.75 0.34 43.10
N TYR A 134 7.13 1.41 42.59
CA TYR A 134 7.11 2.70 43.26
C TYR A 134 6.45 2.60 44.65
N LEU A 135 5.25 2.00 44.72
CA LEU A 135 4.52 1.84 45.98
C LEU A 135 5.29 0.98 47.01
N THR A 136 5.90 -0.11 46.57
CA THR A 136 6.68 -0.97 47.48
C THR A 136 7.99 -0.37 47.92
N THR A 137 8.62 0.48 47.09
CA THR A 137 9.91 1.10 47.41
C THR A 137 9.73 2.35 48.28
N PHE A 138 8.74 3.17 48.02
CA PHE A 138 8.55 4.46 48.66
C PHE A 138 7.47 4.48 49.75
N TYR A 139 6.49 3.55 49.67
CA TYR A 139 5.45 3.40 50.67
C TYR A 139 5.71 2.16 51.54
N ARG A 140 6.57 2.26 52.56
CA ARG A 140 6.66 1.27 53.64
C ARG A 140 5.62 1.65 54.70
N PRO A 141 4.56 0.86 54.90
CA PRO A 141 3.71 1.05 56.08
C PRO A 141 4.58 0.82 57.34
N LYS A 142 4.52 1.75 58.26
CA LYS A 142 5.13 1.60 59.61
C LYS A 142 4.38 0.53 60.37
#